data_6a9ee56b508d621424e19797a7af1ce9
#
_entry.id   6a9ee56b508d621424e19797a7af1ce9
#
_cell.length_a   1.000
_cell.length_b   1.000
_cell.length_c   1.000
_cell.angle_alpha   90.00
_cell.angle_beta   90.00
_cell.angle_gamma   90.00
#
_symmetry.space_group_name_H-M   'P 1'
#
loop_
_entity.id
_entity.type
_entity.pdbx_description
1 polymer ?
#
loop_
_entity_poly.entity_id
_entity_poly.type
_entity_poly.pdbx_seq_one_letter_code
_entity_poly.pdbx_strand_id
1 'polypeptide(L)'
;MNEKIRIFSYLPNPRVWKSLITGRLGGVKVKVLGDKPKNLIDWLWDFDVEKLSNLELDDVKHFERQGKRGFEGSLYKTDNFLDKHPFGTVPAGFNNDGSIGIFESNSIMRAVARSSTNTTLYGDNDPYLQSRIDSFLDANLVFSREFQVYVLELKSLNDQFYNRMKSAYSFYMGGIENALSTGKFISGSYLTIADISFVCDVAQFLRERDRRTIINEQGYEIISKNFEKDFPKSHKHLMNLYNKDDFQKFMKGYLDGILT
;
A
#
# COMPACT_ATOMS: atom_id res chain seq x y z
N MET A 1 -6.26 17.93 -17.51
CA MET A 1 -5.16 16.97 -17.28
C MET A 1 -5.67 15.59 -17.67
N ASN A 2 -5.01 14.94 -18.63
CA ASN A 2 -5.36 13.56 -19.00
C ASN A 2 -4.97 12.61 -17.86
N GLU A 3 -5.79 11.58 -17.68
CA GLU A 3 -5.49 10.47 -16.79
C GLU A 3 -4.14 9.83 -17.17
N LYS A 4 -3.25 9.59 -16.21
CA LYS A 4 -1.91 9.04 -16.47
C LYS A 4 -1.77 7.60 -15.98
N ILE A 5 -2.42 7.30 -14.86
CA ILE A 5 -2.36 5.97 -14.21
C ILE A 5 -3.80 5.59 -13.81
N ARG A 6 -4.17 4.35 -14.11
CA ARG A 6 -5.39 3.72 -13.66
C ARG A 6 -5.06 2.59 -12.68
N ILE A 7 -5.79 2.51 -11.57
CA ILE A 7 -5.58 1.47 -10.54
C ILE A 7 -6.90 0.76 -10.27
N PHE A 8 -6.87 -0.58 -10.29
CA PHE A 8 -7.94 -1.42 -9.79
C PHE A 8 -7.53 -2.06 -8.46
N SER A 9 -8.40 -1.99 -7.45
CA SER A 9 -8.11 -2.52 -6.11
C SER A 9 -9.36 -2.64 -5.24
N TYR A 10 -9.21 -3.33 -4.10
CA TYR A 10 -10.19 -3.16 -3.01
C TYR A 10 -10.03 -1.78 -2.36
N LEU A 11 -11.13 -1.27 -1.79
CA LEU A 11 -11.19 0.07 -1.18
C LEU A 11 -11.95 0.03 0.17
N PRO A 12 -11.53 0.80 1.18
CA PRO A 12 -10.31 1.63 1.20
C PRO A 12 -9.04 0.77 1.26
N ASN A 13 -7.95 1.27 0.68
CA ASN A 13 -6.67 0.57 0.69
C ASN A 13 -5.50 1.56 0.84
N PRO A 14 -4.76 1.54 1.96
CA PRO A 14 -3.58 2.39 2.17
C PRO A 14 -2.51 2.25 1.09
N ARG A 15 -2.38 1.07 0.48
CA ARG A 15 -1.45 0.84 -0.64
C ARG A 15 -1.84 1.62 -1.91
N VAL A 16 -3.14 1.91 -2.10
CA VAL A 16 -3.64 2.77 -3.19
C VAL A 16 -3.43 4.24 -2.85
N TRP A 17 -3.58 4.62 -1.58
CA TRP A 17 -3.37 6.01 -1.14
C TRP A 17 -1.96 6.52 -1.44
N LYS A 18 -0.94 5.66 -1.43
CA LYS A 18 0.41 6.03 -1.85
C LYS A 18 0.41 6.73 -3.21
N SER A 19 -0.22 6.11 -4.19
CA SER A 19 -0.32 6.66 -5.55
C SER A 19 -1.20 7.90 -5.63
N LEU A 20 -2.30 7.94 -4.87
CA LEU A 20 -3.21 9.09 -4.83
C LEU A 20 -2.55 10.33 -4.19
N ILE A 21 -1.85 10.16 -3.06
CA ILE A 21 -1.10 11.23 -2.39
C ILE A 21 0.03 11.73 -3.31
N THR A 22 0.81 10.80 -3.89
CA THR A 22 1.87 11.14 -4.84
C THR A 22 1.32 11.90 -6.04
N GLY A 23 0.20 11.45 -6.61
CA GLY A 23 -0.46 12.12 -7.74
C GLY A 23 -0.92 13.53 -7.39
N ARG A 24 -1.47 13.71 -6.18
CA ARG A 24 -1.89 15.03 -5.70
C ARG A 24 -0.70 15.98 -5.53
N LEU A 25 0.36 15.54 -4.87
CA LEU A 25 1.59 16.33 -4.66
C LEU A 25 2.36 16.60 -5.96
N GLY A 26 2.23 15.71 -6.93
CA GLY A 26 2.93 15.76 -8.21
C GLY A 26 2.13 16.27 -9.40
N GLY A 27 0.86 16.67 -9.20
CA GLY A 27 -0.01 17.13 -10.28
C GLY A 27 -0.41 16.04 -11.29
N VAL A 28 -0.38 14.77 -10.91
CA VAL A 28 -0.71 13.62 -11.77
C VAL A 28 -2.11 13.11 -11.46
N LYS A 29 -2.95 12.98 -12.48
CA LYS A 29 -4.28 12.39 -12.31
C LYS A 29 -4.19 10.86 -12.25
N VAL A 30 -4.59 10.31 -11.10
CA VAL A 30 -4.71 8.86 -10.85
C VAL A 30 -6.20 8.52 -10.77
N LYS A 31 -6.66 7.62 -11.62
CA LYS A 31 -8.02 7.05 -11.57
C LYS A 31 -7.98 5.74 -10.77
N VAL A 32 -8.88 5.63 -9.81
CA VAL A 32 -9.01 4.41 -9.01
C VAL A 32 -10.40 3.83 -9.21
N LEU A 33 -10.46 2.54 -9.49
CA LEU A 33 -11.68 1.74 -9.60
C LEU A 33 -11.58 0.59 -8.60
N GLY A 34 -12.72 0.16 -8.07
CA GLY A 34 -12.77 -0.96 -7.16
C GLY A 34 -13.93 -0.89 -6.18
N ASP A 35 -13.95 -1.81 -5.24
CA ASP A 35 -15.03 -1.98 -4.26
C ASP A 35 -14.46 -2.52 -2.94
N LYS A 36 -15.31 -2.80 -1.96
CA LYS A 36 -14.92 -3.50 -0.73
C LYS A 36 -14.28 -4.85 -1.06
N PRO A 37 -13.34 -5.38 -0.23
CA PRO A 37 -12.62 -6.61 -0.53
C PRO A 37 -13.54 -7.77 -0.95
N LYS A 38 -14.63 -7.99 -0.21
CA LYS A 38 -15.61 -9.06 -0.47
C LYS A 38 -16.39 -8.93 -1.78
N ASN A 39 -16.46 -7.71 -2.33
CA ASN A 39 -17.24 -7.43 -3.55
C ASN A 39 -16.37 -7.50 -4.82
N LEU A 40 -15.05 -7.71 -4.70
CA LEU A 40 -14.19 -7.83 -5.89
C LEU A 40 -14.46 -9.12 -6.69
N ILE A 41 -15.14 -10.08 -6.11
CA ILE A 41 -15.65 -11.28 -6.80
C ILE A 41 -16.73 -10.95 -7.82
N ASP A 42 -17.40 -9.79 -7.67
CA ASP A 42 -18.48 -9.33 -8.55
C ASP A 42 -17.97 -8.51 -9.74
N TRP A 43 -16.65 -8.52 -9.99
CA TRP A 43 -16.01 -7.74 -11.05
C TRP A 43 -15.26 -8.63 -12.04
N LEU A 44 -15.34 -8.28 -13.32
CA LEU A 44 -14.40 -8.74 -14.34
C LEU A 44 -13.12 -7.89 -14.21
N TRP A 45 -12.01 -8.57 -13.92
CA TRP A 45 -10.69 -7.91 -13.75
C TRP A 45 -10.03 -7.78 -15.13
N ASP A 46 -9.95 -6.56 -15.59
CA ASP A 46 -9.25 -6.16 -16.82
C ASP A 46 -8.71 -4.73 -16.63
N PHE A 47 -8.15 -4.16 -17.70
CA PHE A 47 -7.86 -2.72 -17.75
C PHE A 47 -9.14 -1.88 -17.62
N ASP A 48 -10.16 -2.21 -18.39
CA ASP A 48 -11.50 -1.65 -18.26
C ASP A 48 -12.37 -2.59 -17.42
N VAL A 49 -12.14 -2.52 -16.09
CA VAL A 49 -12.89 -3.34 -15.14
C VAL A 49 -14.39 -3.05 -15.21
N GLU A 50 -15.20 -4.08 -15.16
CA GLU A 50 -16.65 -3.99 -15.22
C GLU A 50 -17.31 -4.90 -14.18
N LYS A 51 -18.50 -4.52 -13.71
CA LYS A 51 -19.28 -5.39 -12.83
C LYS A 51 -19.87 -6.54 -13.62
N LEU A 52 -19.79 -7.76 -13.10
CA LEU A 52 -20.38 -8.95 -13.72
C LEU A 52 -21.90 -8.81 -13.94
N SER A 53 -22.58 -8.01 -13.11
CA SER A 53 -24.00 -7.71 -13.28
C SER A 53 -24.35 -6.97 -14.58
N ASN A 54 -23.38 -6.40 -15.27
CA ASN A 54 -23.54 -5.69 -16.54
C ASN A 54 -23.20 -6.58 -17.75
N LEU A 55 -22.80 -7.83 -17.51
CA LEU A 55 -22.29 -8.76 -18.52
C LEU A 55 -23.15 -10.02 -18.55
N GLU A 56 -23.23 -10.68 -19.72
CA GLU A 56 -23.79 -12.01 -19.81
C GLU A 56 -22.80 -13.01 -19.21
N LEU A 57 -23.28 -13.84 -18.26
CA LEU A 57 -22.40 -14.74 -17.51
C LEU A 57 -21.68 -15.75 -18.40
N ASP A 58 -22.37 -16.23 -19.45
CA ASP A 58 -21.81 -17.20 -20.39
C ASP A 58 -20.62 -16.64 -21.17
N ASP A 59 -20.60 -15.31 -21.42
CA ASP A 59 -19.51 -14.65 -22.13
C ASP A 59 -18.23 -14.52 -21.28
N VAL A 60 -18.34 -14.53 -19.94
CA VAL A 60 -17.23 -14.30 -19.02
C VAL A 60 -16.82 -15.54 -18.21
N LYS A 61 -17.60 -16.61 -18.27
CA LYS A 61 -17.39 -17.83 -17.49
C LYS A 61 -16.01 -18.46 -17.73
N HIS A 62 -15.48 -18.38 -18.92
CA HIS A 62 -14.15 -18.89 -19.26
C HIS A 62 -13.00 -18.12 -18.59
N PHE A 63 -13.24 -16.91 -18.08
CA PHE A 63 -12.28 -16.11 -17.31
C PHE A 63 -12.29 -16.45 -15.81
N GLU A 64 -13.10 -17.42 -15.37
CA GLU A 64 -13.13 -17.83 -13.97
C GLU A 64 -11.78 -18.41 -13.53
N ARG A 65 -11.30 -17.95 -12.40
CA ARG A 65 -10.04 -18.36 -11.77
C ARG A 65 -10.23 -18.51 -10.26
N GLN A 66 -9.63 -19.54 -9.68
CA GLN A 66 -9.64 -19.72 -8.23
C GLN A 66 -8.91 -18.58 -7.52
N GLY A 67 -9.58 -17.96 -6.56
CA GLY A 67 -9.00 -16.93 -5.69
C GLY A 67 -7.88 -17.48 -4.81
N LYS A 68 -6.90 -16.63 -4.48
CA LYS A 68 -5.75 -16.95 -3.62
C LYS A 68 -5.44 -15.76 -2.72
N ARG A 69 -4.74 -16.01 -1.61
CA ARG A 69 -4.15 -14.97 -0.76
C ARG A 69 -5.15 -13.90 -0.28
N GLY A 70 -6.18 -14.34 0.42
CA GLY A 70 -7.18 -13.45 1.03
C GLY A 70 -8.42 -13.19 0.16
N PHE A 71 -8.52 -13.82 -0.98
CA PHE A 71 -9.75 -13.93 -1.75
C PHE A 71 -10.19 -15.41 -1.78
N GLU A 72 -11.34 -15.67 -1.18
CA GLU A 72 -11.98 -16.99 -1.24
C GLU A 72 -12.95 -17.03 -2.41
N GLY A 73 -13.08 -18.23 -3.04
CA GLY A 73 -13.99 -18.44 -4.15
C GLY A 73 -13.43 -18.06 -5.52
N SER A 74 -14.33 -17.85 -6.48
CA SER A 74 -13.99 -17.58 -7.87
C SER A 74 -13.79 -16.09 -8.13
N LEU A 75 -12.80 -15.77 -8.96
CA LEU A 75 -12.53 -14.43 -9.49
C LEU A 75 -12.54 -14.50 -11.01
N TYR A 76 -13.05 -13.47 -11.66
CA TYR A 76 -13.09 -13.39 -13.13
C TYR A 76 -11.97 -12.47 -13.61
N LYS A 77 -10.98 -13.02 -14.31
CA LYS A 77 -9.77 -12.32 -14.80
C LYS A 77 -9.55 -12.64 -16.26
N THR A 78 -9.52 -11.61 -17.09
CA THR A 78 -9.24 -11.79 -18.51
C THR A 78 -7.80 -12.26 -18.74
N ASP A 79 -7.56 -12.94 -19.84
CA ASP A 79 -6.20 -13.33 -20.23
C ASP A 79 -5.34 -12.06 -20.47
N ASN A 80 -5.93 -11.03 -21.09
CA ASN A 80 -5.27 -9.72 -21.28
C ASN A 80 -4.83 -9.09 -19.95
N PHE A 81 -5.65 -9.19 -18.90
CA PHE A 81 -5.24 -8.74 -17.56
C PHE A 81 -4.04 -9.54 -17.05
N LEU A 82 -4.09 -10.87 -17.15
CA LEU A 82 -3.04 -11.76 -16.65
C LEU A 82 -1.73 -11.62 -17.44
N ASP A 83 -1.80 -11.37 -18.73
CA ASP A 83 -0.62 -11.10 -19.56
C ASP A 83 0.13 -9.84 -19.10
N LYS A 84 -0.60 -8.80 -18.71
CA LYS A 84 -0.03 -7.53 -18.24
C LYS A 84 0.25 -7.51 -16.75
N HIS A 85 -0.42 -8.36 -15.99
CA HIS A 85 -0.29 -8.47 -14.55
C HIS A 85 -0.14 -9.94 -14.13
N PRO A 86 1.05 -10.56 -14.35
CA PRO A 86 1.25 -12.02 -14.26
C PRO A 86 0.99 -12.62 -12.88
N PHE A 87 1.05 -11.81 -11.82
CA PHE A 87 0.69 -12.26 -10.47
C PHE A 87 -0.82 -12.22 -10.18
N GLY A 88 -1.61 -11.56 -11.02
CA GLY A 88 -3.05 -11.50 -10.93
C GLY A 88 -3.57 -10.98 -9.57
N THR A 89 -2.85 -10.04 -8.95
CA THR A 89 -3.13 -9.48 -7.62
C THR A 89 -3.60 -8.03 -7.70
N VAL A 90 -4.07 -7.48 -6.59
CA VAL A 90 -4.42 -6.06 -6.44
C VAL A 90 -3.61 -5.43 -5.30
N PRO A 91 -3.25 -4.13 -5.40
CA PRO A 91 -3.62 -3.18 -6.47
C PRO A 91 -2.94 -3.51 -7.80
N ALA A 92 -3.71 -3.43 -8.90
CA ALA A 92 -3.24 -3.53 -10.26
C ALA A 92 -3.24 -2.16 -10.92
N GLY A 93 -2.07 -1.69 -11.35
CA GLY A 93 -1.89 -0.42 -12.03
C GLY A 93 -1.76 -0.60 -13.53
N PHE A 94 -2.15 0.42 -14.29
CA PHE A 94 -2.00 0.47 -15.75
C PHE A 94 -1.64 1.89 -16.17
N ASN A 95 -0.87 2.03 -17.24
CA ASN A 95 -0.75 3.30 -17.94
C ASN A 95 -2.09 3.70 -18.58
N ASN A 96 -2.15 4.90 -19.15
CA ASN A 96 -3.41 5.51 -19.59
C ASN A 96 -4.16 4.74 -20.69
N ASP A 97 -3.47 3.96 -21.50
CA ASP A 97 -4.06 3.16 -22.61
C ASP A 97 -4.14 1.65 -22.29
N GLY A 98 -3.71 1.25 -21.09
CA GLY A 98 -3.75 -0.15 -20.65
C GLY A 98 -2.72 -1.06 -21.32
N SER A 99 -1.78 -0.53 -22.09
CA SER A 99 -0.76 -1.34 -22.77
C SER A 99 0.31 -1.89 -21.82
N ILE A 100 0.53 -1.24 -20.67
CA ILE A 100 1.52 -1.63 -19.66
C ILE A 100 0.82 -1.82 -18.31
N GLY A 101 0.88 -3.05 -17.79
CA GLY A 101 0.50 -3.38 -16.42
C GLY A 101 1.63 -3.07 -15.43
N ILE A 102 1.29 -2.55 -14.27
CA ILE A 102 2.23 -2.22 -13.19
C ILE A 102 1.71 -2.85 -11.90
N PHE A 103 2.50 -3.69 -11.30
CA PHE A 103 2.17 -4.37 -10.04
C PHE A 103 3.13 -3.96 -8.93
N GLU A 104 2.77 -4.29 -7.67
CA GLU A 104 3.32 -3.77 -6.42
C GLU A 104 3.03 -2.27 -6.21
N SER A 105 2.45 -1.96 -5.05
CA SER A 105 2.00 -0.59 -4.73
C SER A 105 3.12 0.45 -4.80
N ASN A 106 4.35 0.07 -4.43
CA ASN A 106 5.51 0.96 -4.50
C ASN A 106 5.91 1.22 -5.96
N SER A 107 5.78 0.23 -6.87
CA SER A 107 6.06 0.42 -8.29
C SER A 107 5.01 1.28 -8.98
N ILE A 108 3.72 1.11 -8.62
CA ILE A 108 2.64 1.99 -9.11
C ILE A 108 2.89 3.42 -8.65
N MET A 109 3.27 3.62 -7.38
CA MET A 109 3.62 4.94 -6.84
C MET A 109 4.84 5.55 -7.54
N ARG A 110 5.90 4.75 -7.85
CA ARG A 110 7.05 5.20 -8.65
C ARG A 110 6.62 5.67 -10.04
N ALA A 111 5.71 4.96 -10.71
CA ALA A 111 5.21 5.36 -12.03
C ALA A 111 4.47 6.71 -11.96
N VAL A 112 3.68 6.94 -10.91
CA VAL A 112 3.04 8.24 -10.65
C VAL A 112 4.10 9.32 -10.42
N ALA A 113 5.11 9.06 -9.58
CA ALA A 113 6.16 10.02 -9.27
C ALA A 113 6.99 10.40 -10.49
N ARG A 114 7.34 9.41 -11.35
CA ARG A 114 8.06 9.65 -12.62
C ARG A 114 7.24 10.43 -13.64
N SER A 115 5.91 10.39 -13.54
CA SER A 115 5.01 11.17 -14.40
C SER A 115 4.71 12.57 -13.84
N SER A 116 5.25 12.89 -12.66
CA SER A 116 5.04 14.13 -11.93
C SER A 116 5.85 15.29 -12.51
N THR A 117 5.32 16.51 -12.39
CA THR A 117 6.08 17.75 -12.61
C THR A 117 6.94 18.11 -11.38
N ASN A 118 6.65 17.53 -10.21
CA ASN A 118 7.46 17.68 -9.01
C ASN A 118 8.50 16.55 -8.94
N THR A 119 9.65 16.77 -9.55
CA THR A 119 10.73 15.79 -9.65
C THR A 119 11.37 15.44 -8.32
N THR A 120 11.29 16.32 -7.31
CA THR A 120 11.84 16.07 -5.97
C THR A 120 11.18 14.88 -5.27
N LEU A 121 9.92 14.55 -5.63
CA LEU A 121 9.23 13.38 -5.08
C LEU A 121 9.98 12.06 -5.35
N TYR A 122 10.79 12.03 -6.42
CA TYR A 122 11.59 10.86 -6.77
C TYR A 122 13.03 11.25 -7.15
N GLY A 123 13.70 11.98 -6.24
CA GLY A 123 15.14 12.21 -6.29
C GLY A 123 15.64 13.18 -7.38
N ASP A 124 14.78 14.08 -7.87
CA ASP A 124 15.14 15.19 -8.75
C ASP A 124 15.99 14.80 -9.97
N ASN A 125 15.71 13.62 -10.54
CA ASN A 125 16.43 12.98 -11.64
C ASN A 125 17.89 12.58 -11.32
N ASP A 126 18.31 12.64 -10.05
CA ASP A 126 19.60 12.12 -9.60
C ASP A 126 19.49 10.59 -9.37
N PRO A 127 20.26 9.74 -10.09
CA PRO A 127 20.16 8.30 -10.00
C PRO A 127 20.54 7.77 -8.60
N TYR A 128 21.43 8.44 -7.88
CA TYR A 128 21.83 8.03 -6.54
C TYR A 128 20.76 8.36 -5.50
N LEU A 129 20.11 9.54 -5.62
CA LEU A 129 18.97 9.89 -4.78
C LEU A 129 17.76 8.99 -5.07
N GLN A 130 17.50 8.66 -6.33
CA GLN A 130 16.48 7.68 -6.71
C GLN A 130 16.77 6.31 -6.08
N SER A 131 18.01 5.81 -6.20
CA SER A 131 18.41 4.53 -5.60
C SER A 131 18.32 4.54 -4.08
N ARG A 132 18.62 5.68 -3.42
CA ARG A 132 18.43 5.82 -1.99
C ARG A 132 16.95 5.76 -1.60
N ILE A 133 16.08 6.42 -2.34
CA ILE A 133 14.63 6.34 -2.14
C ILE A 133 14.15 4.89 -2.32
N ASP A 134 14.61 4.23 -3.38
CA ASP A 134 14.27 2.84 -3.68
C ASP A 134 14.71 1.90 -2.56
N SER A 135 15.87 2.12 -1.92
CA SER A 135 16.32 1.33 -0.77
C SER A 135 15.32 1.36 0.39
N PHE A 136 14.73 2.52 0.67
CA PHE A 136 13.66 2.63 1.68
C PHE A 136 12.36 1.96 1.24
N LEU A 137 12.02 2.06 -0.05
CA LEU A 137 10.82 1.40 -0.59
C LEU A 137 10.95 -0.12 -0.59
N ASP A 138 12.13 -0.65 -0.82
CA ASP A 138 12.39 -2.09 -0.79
C ASP A 138 12.38 -2.63 0.64
N ALA A 139 12.98 -1.92 1.60
CA ALA A 139 12.86 -2.23 3.02
C ALA A 139 11.38 -2.18 3.48
N ASN A 140 10.63 -1.18 3.02
CA ASN A 140 9.19 -1.05 3.27
C ASN A 140 8.39 -2.22 2.66
N LEU A 141 8.76 -2.71 1.47
CA LEU A 141 8.09 -3.85 0.85
C LEU A 141 8.21 -5.11 1.71
N VAL A 142 9.39 -5.37 2.28
CA VAL A 142 9.61 -6.51 3.20
C VAL A 142 8.72 -6.36 4.44
N PHE A 143 8.74 -5.20 5.09
CA PHE A 143 7.88 -4.91 6.24
C PHE A 143 6.39 -5.13 5.92
N SER A 144 5.92 -4.55 4.82
CA SER A 144 4.51 -4.67 4.39
C SER A 144 4.11 -6.10 4.04
N ARG A 145 5.06 -6.90 3.55
CA ARG A 145 4.84 -8.32 3.25
C ARG A 145 4.70 -9.14 4.51
N GLU A 146 5.58 -8.95 5.49
CA GLU A 146 5.49 -9.62 6.78
C GLU A 146 4.21 -9.23 7.51
N PHE A 147 3.81 -7.96 7.43
CA PHE A 147 2.53 -7.52 7.99
C PHE A 147 1.33 -8.21 7.33
N GLN A 148 1.34 -8.38 6.01
CA GLN A 148 0.26 -9.09 5.31
C GLN A 148 0.15 -10.55 5.78
N VAL A 149 1.29 -11.25 5.92
CA VAL A 149 1.31 -12.62 6.44
C VAL A 149 0.76 -12.67 7.85
N TYR A 150 1.25 -11.79 8.73
CA TYR A 150 0.81 -11.69 10.11
C TYR A 150 -0.70 -11.47 10.25
N VAL A 151 -1.27 -10.53 9.48
CA VAL A 151 -2.71 -10.23 9.54
C VAL A 151 -3.58 -11.39 9.06
N LEU A 152 -3.12 -12.14 8.05
CA LEU A 152 -3.86 -13.30 7.54
C LEU A 152 -3.86 -14.47 8.53
N GLU A 153 -2.84 -14.55 9.39
CA GLU A 153 -2.67 -15.63 10.38
C GLU A 153 -3.15 -15.25 11.80
N LEU A 154 -3.80 -14.10 12.00
CA LEU A 154 -4.19 -13.64 13.33
C LEU A 154 -5.08 -14.61 14.12
N LYS A 155 -5.91 -15.42 13.44
CA LYS A 155 -6.79 -16.41 14.09
C LYS A 155 -6.06 -17.69 14.50
N SER A 156 -4.88 -17.94 13.94
CA SER A 156 -4.01 -19.10 14.18
C SER A 156 -2.57 -18.65 14.44
N LEU A 157 -2.43 -17.50 15.09
CA LEU A 157 -1.12 -16.90 15.37
C LEU A 157 -0.25 -17.84 16.21
N ASN A 158 1.01 -17.93 15.83
CA ASN A 158 2.02 -18.73 16.53
C ASN A 158 3.34 -17.95 16.63
N ASP A 159 4.29 -18.48 17.40
CA ASP A 159 5.58 -17.84 17.64
C ASP A 159 6.34 -17.50 16.34
N GLN A 160 6.24 -18.33 15.32
CA GLN A 160 6.92 -18.10 14.05
C GLN A 160 6.39 -16.84 13.36
N PHE A 161 5.09 -16.70 13.18
CA PHE A 161 4.48 -15.54 12.52
C PHE A 161 4.61 -14.27 13.36
N TYR A 162 4.41 -14.39 14.68
CA TYR A 162 4.54 -13.27 15.60
C TYR A 162 5.97 -12.71 15.63
N ASN A 163 6.97 -13.57 15.82
CA ASN A 163 8.38 -13.15 15.92
C ASN A 163 8.92 -12.63 14.59
N ARG A 164 8.48 -13.19 13.44
CA ARG A 164 8.81 -12.65 12.12
C ARG A 164 8.30 -11.23 11.95
N MET A 165 7.03 -10.98 12.28
CA MET A 165 6.46 -9.63 12.20
C MET A 165 7.15 -8.67 13.15
N LYS A 166 7.40 -9.08 14.41
CA LYS A 166 8.10 -8.27 15.40
C LYS A 166 9.50 -7.89 14.94
N SER A 167 10.24 -8.84 14.34
CA SER A 167 11.57 -8.60 13.79
C SER A 167 11.53 -7.65 12.61
N ALA A 168 10.59 -7.83 11.68
CA ALA A 168 10.41 -6.95 10.52
C ALA A 168 10.03 -5.52 10.95
N TYR A 169 9.15 -5.38 11.93
CA TYR A 169 8.78 -4.11 12.53
C TYR A 169 9.97 -3.40 13.16
N SER A 170 10.71 -4.09 14.05
CA SER A 170 11.85 -3.51 14.74
C SER A 170 12.97 -3.10 13.78
N PHE A 171 13.24 -3.92 12.76
CA PHE A 171 14.22 -3.61 11.72
C PHE A 171 13.82 -2.37 10.91
N TYR A 172 12.61 -2.36 10.38
CA TYR A 172 12.13 -1.26 9.55
C TYR A 172 12.04 0.04 10.34
N MET A 173 11.39 0.02 11.50
CA MET A 173 11.20 1.21 12.33
C MET A 173 12.52 1.76 12.86
N GLY A 174 13.47 0.89 13.25
CA GLY A 174 14.81 1.29 13.65
C GLY A 174 15.56 2.02 12.53
N GLY A 175 15.46 1.51 11.30
CA GLY A 175 16.03 2.17 10.11
C GLY A 175 15.44 3.55 9.84
N ILE A 176 14.10 3.67 9.93
CA ILE A 176 13.41 4.96 9.76
C ILE A 176 13.76 5.95 10.88
N GLU A 177 13.79 5.50 12.15
CA GLU A 177 14.16 6.33 13.30
C GLU A 177 15.59 6.89 13.17
N ASN A 178 16.51 6.05 12.68
CA ASN A 178 17.89 6.46 12.41
C ASN A 178 17.97 7.47 11.25
N ALA A 179 17.25 7.25 10.16
CA ALA A 179 17.20 8.17 9.02
C ALA A 179 16.68 9.56 9.44
N LEU A 180 15.61 9.58 10.24
CA LEU A 180 15.03 10.82 10.78
C LEU A 180 15.86 11.47 11.90
N SER A 181 16.92 10.81 12.36
CA SER A 181 17.90 11.41 13.30
C SER A 181 18.84 12.39 12.63
N THR A 182 19.10 12.22 11.35
CA THR A 182 20.03 13.01 10.56
C THR A 182 19.38 13.80 9.43
N GLY A 183 18.18 13.41 9.00
CA GLY A 183 17.44 14.04 7.93
C GLY A 183 16.11 14.66 8.39
N LYS A 184 15.66 15.68 7.67
CA LYS A 184 14.31 16.25 7.86
C LYS A 184 13.22 15.31 7.38
N PHE A 185 13.53 14.51 6.37
CA PHE A 185 12.70 13.47 5.76
C PHE A 185 13.50 12.17 5.67
N ILE A 186 12.82 11.06 5.38
CA ILE A 186 13.43 9.71 5.39
C ILE A 186 14.64 9.61 4.46
N SER A 187 14.54 10.18 3.26
CA SER A 187 15.64 10.10 2.27
C SER A 187 16.58 11.33 2.27
N GLY A 188 16.32 12.35 3.11
CA GLY A 188 17.16 13.55 3.20
C GLY A 188 16.39 14.83 3.51
N SER A 189 16.54 15.86 2.66
CA SER A 189 16.05 17.21 2.94
C SER A 189 14.62 17.49 2.45
N TYR A 190 14.09 16.68 1.54
CA TYR A 190 12.81 16.89 0.89
C TYR A 190 11.87 15.71 1.12
N LEU A 191 10.56 15.99 1.08
CA LEU A 191 9.52 14.97 1.08
C LEU A 191 9.59 14.17 -0.22
N THR A 192 9.66 12.85 -0.10
CA THR A 192 9.74 11.93 -1.23
C THR A 192 8.70 10.81 -1.10
N ILE A 193 8.62 9.95 -2.10
CA ILE A 193 7.75 8.79 -2.05
C ILE A 193 8.14 7.77 -0.96
N ALA A 194 9.35 7.84 -0.40
CA ALA A 194 9.73 7.05 0.78
C ALA A 194 8.91 7.45 2.01
N ASP A 195 8.70 8.76 2.21
CA ASP A 195 7.88 9.29 3.30
C ASP A 195 6.40 8.94 3.13
N ILE A 196 5.89 9.03 1.89
CA ILE A 196 4.50 8.68 1.57
C ILE A 196 4.24 7.19 1.83
N SER A 197 5.17 6.33 1.39
CA SER A 197 5.07 4.88 1.63
C SER A 197 5.11 4.55 3.12
N PHE A 198 6.02 5.17 3.86
CA PHE A 198 6.12 5.05 5.32
C PHE A 198 4.78 5.38 6.00
N VAL A 199 4.22 6.56 5.71
CA VAL A 199 2.95 6.99 6.35
C VAL A 199 1.83 6.00 6.07
N CYS A 200 1.66 5.59 4.82
CA CYS A 200 0.55 4.69 4.44
C CYS A 200 0.69 3.30 5.07
N ASP A 201 1.90 2.70 5.04
CA ASP A 201 2.08 1.34 5.51
C ASP A 201 2.18 1.26 7.03
N VAL A 202 2.80 2.24 7.69
CA VAL A 202 2.81 2.29 9.15
C VAL A 202 1.42 2.59 9.70
N ALA A 203 0.66 3.50 9.08
CA ALA A 203 -0.74 3.71 9.45
C ALA A 203 -1.56 2.42 9.30
N GLN A 204 -1.33 1.64 8.25
CA GLN A 204 -1.99 0.34 8.07
C GLN A 204 -1.57 -0.65 9.17
N PHE A 205 -0.29 -0.71 9.51
CA PHE A 205 0.22 -1.59 10.57
C PHE A 205 -0.35 -1.23 11.93
N LEU A 206 -0.45 0.06 12.27
CA LEU A 206 -0.99 0.52 13.56
C LEU A 206 -2.45 0.09 13.78
N ARG A 207 -3.20 -0.26 12.73
CA ARG A 207 -4.52 -0.90 12.83
C ARG A 207 -4.47 -2.30 13.47
N GLU A 208 -3.27 -2.85 13.72
CA GLU A 208 -3.09 -3.99 14.62
C GLU A 208 -3.77 -3.76 15.98
N ARG A 209 -3.77 -2.51 16.47
CA ARG A 209 -4.38 -2.12 17.75
C ARG A 209 -5.89 -2.40 17.82
N ASP A 210 -6.60 -2.40 16.69
CA ASP A 210 -8.00 -2.82 16.60
C ASP A 210 -8.17 -4.33 16.77
N ARG A 211 -7.10 -5.10 16.62
CA ARG A 211 -7.07 -6.56 16.73
C ARG A 211 -6.57 -7.05 18.09
N ARG A 212 -6.42 -6.14 19.05
CA ARG A 212 -5.89 -6.44 20.39
C ARG A 212 -6.53 -7.66 21.04
N THR A 213 -7.85 -7.76 21.01
CA THR A 213 -8.58 -8.89 21.61
C THR A 213 -8.15 -10.21 20.99
N ILE A 214 -8.17 -10.31 19.66
CA ILE A 214 -7.79 -11.54 18.92
C ILE A 214 -6.34 -11.93 19.24
N ILE A 215 -5.42 -10.95 19.26
CA ILE A 215 -4.00 -11.16 19.50
C ILE A 215 -3.76 -11.65 20.95
N ASN A 216 -4.43 -11.01 21.91
CA ASN A 216 -4.33 -11.39 23.33
C ASN A 216 -4.91 -12.79 23.61
N GLU A 217 -6.01 -13.15 22.94
CA GLU A 217 -6.60 -14.51 23.02
C GLU A 217 -5.64 -15.60 22.54
N GLN A 218 -4.68 -15.26 21.66
CA GLN A 218 -3.63 -16.17 21.20
C GLN A 218 -2.37 -16.14 22.12
N GLY A 219 -2.40 -15.36 23.23
CA GLY A 219 -1.30 -15.25 24.18
C GLY A 219 -0.21 -14.24 23.82
N TYR A 220 -0.46 -13.37 22.84
CA TYR A 220 0.53 -12.38 22.40
C TYR A 220 0.08 -10.95 22.75
N GLU A 221 1.05 -10.03 22.82
CA GLU A 221 0.80 -8.59 22.92
C GLU A 221 0.84 -7.94 21.52
N ILE A 222 0.15 -6.78 21.36
CA ILE A 222 0.31 -5.97 20.15
C ILE A 222 1.76 -5.48 20.02
N ILE A 223 2.34 -5.68 18.84
CA ILE A 223 3.73 -5.32 18.54
C ILE A 223 3.93 -3.80 18.61
N SER A 224 2.94 -3.04 18.12
CA SER A 224 2.97 -1.56 18.08
C SER A 224 2.61 -0.89 19.41
N LYS A 225 2.53 -1.63 20.53
CA LYS A 225 2.06 -1.11 21.84
C LYS A 225 2.75 0.17 22.29
N ASN A 226 4.06 0.24 22.11
CA ASN A 226 4.90 1.35 22.55
C ASN A 226 5.48 2.17 21.39
N PHE A 227 4.85 2.18 20.22
CA PHE A 227 5.37 2.85 19.02
C PHE A 227 5.82 4.28 19.28
N GLU A 228 5.02 5.07 20.00
CA GLU A 228 5.26 6.48 20.29
C GLU A 228 6.50 6.70 21.17
N LYS A 229 6.77 5.74 22.07
CA LYS A 229 7.90 5.78 23.01
C LYS A 229 9.17 5.22 22.36
N ASP A 230 9.05 4.11 21.65
CA ASP A 230 10.18 3.37 21.11
C ASP A 230 10.76 4.04 19.86
N PHE A 231 9.89 4.75 19.07
CA PHE A 231 10.27 5.42 17.82
C PHE A 231 9.69 6.85 17.75
N PRO A 232 10.11 7.76 18.65
CA PRO A 232 9.50 9.08 18.82
C PRO A 232 9.63 9.99 17.59
N LYS A 233 10.73 9.90 16.82
CA LYS A 233 10.91 10.70 15.60
C LYS A 233 10.03 10.18 14.48
N SER A 234 9.94 8.87 14.33
CA SER A 234 9.06 8.21 13.38
C SER A 234 7.59 8.52 13.69
N HIS A 235 7.18 8.48 14.95
CA HIS A 235 5.84 8.88 15.37
C HIS A 235 5.58 10.35 15.03
N LYS A 236 6.47 11.26 15.40
CA LYS A 236 6.34 12.70 15.09
C LYS A 236 6.26 12.93 13.58
N HIS A 237 7.08 12.23 12.79
CA HIS A 237 7.09 12.33 11.33
C HIS A 237 5.78 11.82 10.71
N LEU A 238 5.30 10.67 11.18
CA LEU A 238 3.99 10.12 10.79
C LEU A 238 2.88 11.15 11.02
N MET A 239 2.78 11.70 12.22
CA MET A 239 1.73 12.65 12.58
C MET A 239 1.83 13.97 11.82
N ASN A 240 3.05 14.48 11.62
CA ASN A 240 3.28 15.70 10.86
C ASN A 240 2.82 15.58 9.39
N LEU A 241 2.98 14.41 8.77
CA LEU A 241 2.53 14.18 7.40
C LEU A 241 1.07 13.80 7.36
N TYR A 242 0.62 12.89 8.22
CA TYR A 242 -0.79 12.48 8.31
C TYR A 242 -1.74 13.67 8.42
N ASN A 243 -1.37 14.70 9.21
CA ASN A 243 -2.20 15.89 9.44
C ASN A 243 -2.16 16.92 8.29
N LYS A 244 -1.39 16.71 7.23
CA LYS A 244 -1.41 17.59 6.05
C LYS A 244 -2.64 17.30 5.19
N ASP A 245 -3.21 18.34 4.59
CA ASP A 245 -4.40 18.27 3.73
C ASP A 245 -4.28 17.24 2.60
N ASP A 246 -3.08 17.10 2.03
CA ASP A 246 -2.83 16.17 0.95
C ASP A 246 -2.97 14.71 1.39
N PHE A 247 -2.62 14.40 2.64
CA PHE A 247 -2.79 13.09 3.24
C PHE A 247 -4.22 12.90 3.79
N GLN A 248 -4.73 13.91 4.51
CA GLN A 248 -6.07 13.89 5.11
C GLN A 248 -7.16 13.70 4.05
N LYS A 249 -6.96 14.16 2.83
CA LYS A 249 -7.90 13.93 1.73
C LYS A 249 -8.25 12.45 1.53
N PHE A 250 -7.30 11.55 1.78
CA PHE A 250 -7.45 10.11 1.55
C PHE A 250 -7.48 9.29 2.83
N MET A 251 -6.84 9.79 3.89
CA MET A 251 -6.60 9.06 5.13
C MET A 251 -7.43 9.58 6.33
N LYS A 252 -8.33 10.56 6.10
CA LYS A 252 -9.12 11.18 7.16
C LYS A 252 -9.84 10.12 8.00
N GLY A 253 -9.68 10.21 9.32
CA GLY A 253 -10.30 9.29 10.26
C GLY A 253 -9.64 7.90 10.35
N TYR A 254 -8.62 7.61 9.55
CA TYR A 254 -8.05 6.25 9.49
C TYR A 254 -7.29 5.86 10.76
N LEU A 255 -6.69 6.83 11.44
CA LEU A 255 -5.97 6.64 12.70
C LEU A 255 -6.77 7.11 13.94
N ASP A 256 -8.03 7.52 13.77
CA ASP A 256 -8.85 7.96 14.89
C ASP A 256 -9.06 6.80 15.87
N GLY A 257 -8.81 7.07 17.17
CA GLY A 257 -8.87 6.06 18.22
C GLY A 257 -7.71 5.04 18.23
N ILE A 258 -6.77 5.14 17.31
CA ILE A 258 -5.58 4.26 17.22
C ILE A 258 -4.38 4.87 17.96
N LEU A 259 -4.16 6.15 17.75
CA LEU A 259 -3.10 6.95 18.39
C LEU A 259 -3.77 7.90 19.40
N THR A 260 -3.90 7.46 20.64
CA THR A 260 -4.41 8.25 21.78
C THR A 260 -3.34 8.36 22.84
#